data_404253330bee9b825c618952be38c6f6
#
_entry.id   404253330bee9b825c618952be38c6f6
#
_cell.length_a   1.000
_cell.length_b   1.000
_cell.length_c   1.000
_cell.angle_alpha   90.00
_cell.angle_beta   90.00
_cell.angle_gamma   90.00
#
_symmetry.space_group_name_H-M   'P 1'
#
loop_
_entity.id
_entity.type
_entity.pdbx_description
1 polymer ?
#
loop_
_entity_poly.entity_id
_entity_poly.type
_entity_poly.pdbx_seq_one_letter_code
_entity_poly.pdbx_strand_id
1 'polypeptide(L)'
;MPIPRVLEPEVMADADEASEYDEMDFSATDQRFAERAAELARGARVIADIGSGNAKIPLAMCALLPAAASVCAVEMSAAMLAVAARNRARAGVSPRRLHLITGDAKRLPFAAASVSMITSNSLIHHIPEPRSVFREIARIARPGAPILIRDLVRPESEAVLEQLLHLHAAQSSLMQRRLFADSLRAALTVNEVREALDECGLAGVAVAQITDRHWSAERA
;
A
#
# COMPACT_ATOMS: atom_id res chain seq x y z
N MET A 1 -6.63 -22.08 13.60
CA MET A 1 -7.40 -21.08 12.83
C MET A 1 -6.77 -19.71 13.11
N PRO A 2 -6.63 -18.85 12.11
CA PRO A 2 -6.12 -17.50 12.34
C PRO A 2 -6.92 -16.79 13.45
N ILE A 3 -6.27 -15.85 14.14
CA ILE A 3 -6.97 -15.00 15.10
C ILE A 3 -8.09 -14.24 14.39
N PRO A 4 -9.21 -13.90 15.08
CA PRO A 4 -10.28 -13.11 14.48
C PRO A 4 -9.74 -11.78 13.93
N ARG A 5 -10.26 -11.35 12.78
CA ARG A 5 -9.95 -10.02 12.25
C ARG A 5 -10.58 -8.94 13.13
N VAL A 6 -9.79 -8.00 13.57
CA VAL A 6 -10.24 -6.84 14.35
C VAL A 6 -9.87 -5.59 13.57
N LEU A 7 -10.87 -4.79 13.18
CA LEU A 7 -10.65 -3.58 12.39
C LEU A 7 -10.00 -2.48 13.21
N GLU A 8 -9.17 -1.68 12.56
CA GLU A 8 -8.57 -0.46 13.10
C GLU A 8 -9.10 0.78 12.36
N PRO A 9 -8.82 2.01 12.83
CA PRO A 9 -9.22 3.24 12.13
C PRO A 9 -8.70 3.27 10.69
N GLU A 10 -9.58 3.62 9.74
CA GLU A 10 -9.26 3.60 8.31
C GLU A 10 -8.32 4.74 7.90
N VAL A 11 -8.34 5.85 8.60
CA VAL A 11 -7.64 7.08 8.18
C VAL A 11 -6.84 7.68 9.32
N MET A 12 -5.58 7.95 9.07
CA MET A 12 -4.74 8.81 9.91
C MET A 12 -5.09 10.27 9.62
N ALA A 13 -5.94 10.86 10.44
CA ALA A 13 -6.48 12.20 10.22
C ALA A 13 -5.68 13.29 10.93
N ASP A 14 -4.93 12.95 11.96
CA ASP A 14 -4.18 13.89 12.78
C ASP A 14 -2.85 14.28 12.12
N ALA A 15 -2.49 15.58 12.20
CA ALA A 15 -1.27 16.10 11.57
C ALA A 15 0.01 15.71 12.34
N ASP A 16 -0.09 15.57 13.66
CA ASP A 16 1.04 15.18 14.49
C ASP A 16 1.33 13.69 14.29
N GLU A 17 0.30 12.83 14.26
CA GLU A 17 0.43 11.41 13.90
C GLU A 17 1.05 11.22 12.51
N ALA A 18 0.61 12.00 11.51
CA ALA A 18 1.17 11.94 10.16
C ALA A 18 2.65 12.37 10.12
N SER A 19 3.05 13.32 10.95
CA SER A 19 4.44 13.76 11.07
C SER A 19 5.30 12.72 11.79
N GLU A 20 4.81 12.13 12.87
CA GLU A 20 5.48 11.03 13.59
C GLU A 20 5.66 9.81 12.68
N TYR A 21 4.63 9.46 11.88
CA TYR A 21 4.74 8.38 10.90
C TYR A 21 5.82 8.67 9.84
N ASP A 22 5.95 9.92 9.40
CA ASP A 22 6.97 10.32 8.41
C ASP A 22 8.40 10.19 8.95
N GLU A 23 8.59 10.32 10.26
CA GLU A 23 9.90 10.15 10.92
C GLU A 23 10.32 8.67 11.05
N MET A 24 9.39 7.73 10.92
CA MET A 24 9.72 6.30 10.96
C MET A 24 10.57 5.91 9.76
N ASP A 25 11.59 5.08 10.02
CA ASP A 25 12.48 4.58 8.96
C ASP A 25 11.98 3.26 8.37
N PHE A 26 11.27 3.37 7.25
CA PHE A 26 10.89 2.25 6.40
C PHE A 26 11.71 2.18 5.10
N SER A 27 12.78 2.98 4.98
CA SER A 27 13.52 3.21 3.75
C SER A 27 13.93 1.94 3.02
N ALA A 28 14.46 0.94 3.73
CA ALA A 28 14.85 -0.34 3.12
C ALA A 28 13.68 -1.16 2.59
N THR A 29 12.50 -1.07 3.22
CA THR A 29 11.28 -1.77 2.79
C THR A 29 10.63 -1.06 1.61
N ASP A 30 10.57 0.27 1.67
CA ASP A 30 10.03 1.14 0.64
C ASP A 30 10.85 1.02 -0.65
N GLN A 31 12.18 1.02 -0.51
CA GLN A 31 13.09 0.88 -1.64
C GLN A 31 12.89 -0.47 -2.35
N ARG A 32 12.82 -1.59 -1.60
CA ARG A 32 12.57 -2.91 -2.20
C ARG A 32 11.21 -3.00 -2.89
N PHE A 33 10.18 -2.33 -2.34
CA PHE A 33 8.88 -2.26 -2.99
C PHE A 33 8.96 -1.45 -4.30
N ALA A 34 9.62 -0.29 -4.28
CA ALA A 34 9.79 0.56 -5.46
C ALA A 34 10.62 -0.13 -6.56
N GLU A 35 11.67 -0.88 -6.20
CA GLU A 35 12.45 -1.69 -7.13
C GLU A 35 11.58 -2.75 -7.79
N ARG A 36 10.79 -3.48 -7.00
CA ARG A 36 9.87 -4.48 -7.55
C ARG A 36 8.81 -3.85 -8.45
N ALA A 37 8.27 -2.70 -8.07
CA ALA A 37 7.35 -1.94 -8.91
C ALA A 37 8.01 -1.52 -10.24
N ALA A 38 9.25 -1.05 -10.22
CA ALA A 38 9.97 -0.66 -11.43
C ALA A 38 10.25 -1.85 -12.37
N GLU A 39 10.55 -3.05 -11.83
CA GLU A 39 10.70 -4.28 -12.61
C GLU A 39 9.41 -4.67 -13.33
N LEU A 40 8.26 -4.52 -12.67
CA LEU A 40 6.94 -4.86 -13.22
C LEU A 40 6.44 -3.79 -14.20
N ALA A 41 6.85 -2.54 -14.04
CA ALA A 41 6.33 -1.37 -14.76
C ALA A 41 6.66 -1.31 -16.25
N ARG A 42 7.06 -2.39 -16.89
CA ARG A 42 7.54 -2.50 -18.29
C ARG A 42 6.68 -1.67 -19.26
N GLY A 43 7.12 -0.45 -19.58
CA GLY A 43 6.42 0.46 -20.49
C GLY A 43 5.18 1.14 -19.91
N ALA A 44 4.87 0.97 -18.64
CA ALA A 44 3.79 1.68 -17.97
C ALA A 44 4.06 3.18 -17.99
N ARG A 45 3.01 3.97 -18.34
CA ARG A 45 3.11 5.44 -18.41
C ARG A 45 2.35 6.15 -17.31
N VAL A 46 1.23 5.56 -16.87
CA VAL A 46 0.40 6.08 -15.79
C VAL A 46 0.31 5.01 -14.71
N ILE A 47 0.92 5.27 -13.59
CA ILE A 47 0.96 4.34 -12.45
C ILE A 47 0.15 4.97 -11.33
N ALA A 48 -0.84 4.24 -10.80
CA ALA A 48 -1.58 4.65 -9.61
C ALA A 48 -1.03 3.94 -8.39
N ASP A 49 -0.54 4.70 -7.42
CA ASP A 49 -0.19 4.21 -6.08
C ASP A 49 -1.34 4.56 -5.14
N ILE A 50 -2.01 3.52 -4.62
CA ILE A 50 -3.26 3.65 -3.86
C ILE A 50 -2.96 3.53 -2.36
N GLY A 51 -3.38 4.54 -1.57
CA GLY A 51 -3.00 4.68 -0.18
C GLY A 51 -1.54 5.09 -0.04
N SER A 52 -1.15 6.13 -0.76
CA SER A 52 0.26 6.53 -0.90
C SER A 52 0.89 7.13 0.37
N GLY A 53 0.08 7.46 1.37
CA GLY A 53 0.55 8.05 2.62
C GLY A 53 1.40 9.30 2.40
N ASN A 54 2.59 9.31 3.00
CA ASN A 54 3.59 10.39 2.88
C ASN A 54 4.35 10.41 1.55
N ALA A 55 3.99 9.54 0.60
CA ALA A 55 4.55 9.40 -0.75
C ALA A 55 6.04 9.00 -0.83
N LYS A 56 6.64 8.42 0.21
CA LYS A 56 8.04 7.94 0.14
C LYS A 56 8.22 6.85 -0.93
N ILE A 57 7.30 5.88 -1.03
CA ILE A 57 7.32 4.86 -2.10
C ILE A 57 7.13 5.47 -3.48
N PRO A 58 6.11 6.30 -3.77
CA PRO A 58 5.99 7.03 -5.03
C PRO A 58 7.23 7.82 -5.42
N LEU A 59 7.91 8.45 -4.46
CA LEU A 59 9.16 9.18 -4.71
C LEU A 59 10.30 8.24 -5.12
N ALA A 60 10.48 7.12 -4.41
CA ALA A 60 11.45 6.09 -4.76
C ALA A 60 11.15 5.51 -6.16
N MET A 61 9.88 5.25 -6.49
CA MET A 61 9.47 4.81 -7.82
C MET A 61 9.81 5.85 -8.89
N CYS A 62 9.61 7.14 -8.64
CA CYS A 62 9.99 8.21 -9.57
C CYS A 62 11.49 8.21 -9.91
N ALA A 63 12.35 7.82 -8.98
CA ALA A 63 13.78 7.73 -9.21
C ALA A 63 14.17 6.54 -10.11
N LEU A 64 13.41 5.45 -10.07
CA LEU A 64 13.70 4.20 -10.78
C LEU A 64 13.00 4.08 -12.14
N LEU A 65 11.84 4.70 -12.30
CA LEU A 65 11.01 4.60 -13.49
C LEU A 65 11.52 5.52 -14.62
N PRO A 66 11.31 5.15 -15.90
CA PRO A 66 11.62 6.03 -17.04
C PRO A 66 10.98 7.41 -16.91
N ALA A 67 11.66 8.47 -17.41
CA ALA A 67 11.16 9.85 -17.31
C ALA A 67 9.78 10.08 -17.94
N ALA A 68 9.39 9.24 -18.90
CA ALA A 68 8.07 9.31 -19.56
C ALA A 68 6.90 8.75 -18.71
N ALA A 69 7.20 8.04 -17.61
CA ALA A 69 6.18 7.55 -16.70
C ALA A 69 5.78 8.64 -15.68
N SER A 70 4.53 8.67 -15.27
CA SER A 70 4.03 9.50 -14.17
C SER A 70 3.40 8.62 -13.09
N VAL A 71 3.57 9.02 -11.84
CA VAL A 71 2.98 8.35 -10.69
C VAL A 71 1.87 9.23 -10.14
N CYS A 72 0.69 8.66 -9.98
CA CYS A 72 -0.48 9.25 -9.34
C CYS A 72 -0.58 8.67 -7.93
N ALA A 73 -0.14 9.40 -6.94
CA ALA A 73 -0.20 9.05 -5.54
C ALA A 73 -1.57 9.45 -4.98
N VAL A 74 -2.43 8.45 -4.74
CA VAL A 74 -3.80 8.64 -4.24
C VAL A 74 -3.84 8.41 -2.74
N GLU A 75 -4.28 9.41 -2.01
CA GLU A 75 -4.36 9.37 -0.54
C GLU A 75 -5.62 10.08 -0.06
N MET A 76 -6.26 9.50 0.95
CA MET A 76 -7.50 10.07 1.53
C MET A 76 -7.21 11.09 2.63
N SER A 77 -6.14 10.91 3.40
CA SER A 77 -5.75 11.80 4.48
C SER A 77 -5.14 13.09 3.95
N ALA A 78 -5.78 14.21 4.27
CA ALA A 78 -5.23 15.54 3.97
C ALA A 78 -3.91 15.81 4.74
N ALA A 79 -3.78 15.28 5.95
CA ALA A 79 -2.57 15.39 6.75
C ALA A 79 -1.39 14.67 6.07
N MET A 80 -1.60 13.43 5.62
CA MET A 80 -0.60 12.67 4.86
C MET A 80 -0.25 13.33 3.53
N LEU A 81 -1.23 13.88 2.79
CA LEU A 81 -0.97 14.62 1.54
C LEU A 81 -0.14 15.88 1.77
N ALA A 82 -0.34 16.57 2.90
CA ALA A 82 0.50 17.72 3.25
C ALA A 82 1.96 17.30 3.51
N VAL A 83 2.16 16.16 4.17
CA VAL A 83 3.51 15.54 4.33
C VAL A 83 4.08 15.14 2.97
N ALA A 84 3.30 14.45 2.14
CA ALA A 84 3.71 14.04 0.79
C ALA A 84 4.14 15.23 -0.08
N ALA A 85 3.44 16.37 0.02
CA ALA A 85 3.80 17.58 -0.70
C ALA A 85 5.16 18.15 -0.24
N ARG A 86 5.43 18.14 1.06
CA ARG A 86 6.76 18.50 1.61
C ARG A 86 7.86 17.56 1.13
N ASN A 87 7.60 16.25 1.18
CA ASN A 87 8.55 15.23 0.74
C ASN A 87 8.86 15.34 -0.75
N ARG A 88 7.83 15.55 -1.60
CA ARG A 88 8.02 15.80 -3.03
C ARG A 88 8.86 17.04 -3.30
N ALA A 89 8.61 18.15 -2.58
CA ALA A 89 9.37 19.38 -2.73
C ALA A 89 10.84 19.19 -2.31
N ARG A 90 11.10 18.53 -1.18
CA ARG A 90 12.46 18.19 -0.71
C ARG A 90 13.23 17.32 -1.71
N ALA A 91 12.55 16.36 -2.34
CA ALA A 91 13.14 15.49 -3.34
C ALA A 91 13.29 16.16 -4.71
N GLY A 92 12.83 17.39 -4.92
CA GLY A 92 12.90 18.10 -6.19
C GLY A 92 12.10 17.45 -7.32
N VAL A 93 11.11 16.59 -6.99
CA VAL A 93 10.32 15.87 -7.98
C VAL A 93 9.16 16.77 -8.49
N SER A 94 9.13 16.93 -9.82
CA SER A 94 8.12 17.77 -10.49
C SER A 94 6.69 17.26 -10.23
N PRO A 95 5.70 18.17 -10.04
CA PRO A 95 4.28 17.81 -10.01
C PRO A 95 3.77 17.08 -11.26
N ARG A 96 4.45 17.22 -12.40
CA ARG A 96 4.13 16.46 -13.63
C ARG A 96 4.62 15.02 -13.57
N ARG A 97 5.55 14.73 -12.68
CA ARG A 97 6.14 13.40 -12.49
C ARG A 97 5.42 12.62 -11.39
N LEU A 98 5.12 13.30 -10.28
CA LEU A 98 4.38 12.78 -9.15
C LEU A 98 3.17 13.66 -8.88
N HIS A 99 1.99 13.14 -9.20
CA HIS A 99 0.71 13.78 -8.94
C HIS A 99 0.21 13.34 -7.56
N LEU A 100 -0.01 14.28 -6.66
CA LEU A 100 -0.66 14.02 -5.37
C LEU A 100 -2.17 14.25 -5.55
N ILE A 101 -2.96 13.23 -5.27
CA ILE A 101 -4.40 13.20 -5.55
C ILE A 101 -5.14 12.84 -4.28
N THR A 102 -6.06 13.71 -3.85
CA THR A 102 -7.01 13.34 -2.79
C THR A 102 -8.02 12.36 -3.36
N GLY A 103 -8.16 11.19 -2.74
CA GLY A 103 -9.09 10.17 -3.22
C GLY A 103 -9.30 9.04 -2.24
N ASP A 104 -10.50 8.47 -2.28
CA ASP A 104 -10.87 7.28 -1.54
C ASP A 104 -10.54 6.04 -2.39
N ALA A 105 -9.78 5.09 -1.83
CA ALA A 105 -9.43 3.83 -2.49
C ALA A 105 -10.65 3.00 -2.92
N LYS A 106 -11.79 3.20 -2.27
CA LYS A 106 -13.08 2.56 -2.57
C LYS A 106 -13.83 3.23 -3.74
N ARG A 107 -13.35 4.41 -4.19
CA ARG A 107 -13.91 5.18 -5.30
C ARG A 107 -12.82 6.04 -5.96
N LEU A 108 -11.97 5.40 -6.73
CA LEU A 108 -10.78 6.03 -7.32
C LEU A 108 -11.13 7.04 -8.44
N PRO A 109 -10.46 8.20 -8.49
CA PRO A 109 -10.74 9.27 -9.44
C PRO A 109 -10.15 9.01 -10.84
N PHE A 110 -10.27 7.79 -11.33
CA PHE A 110 -9.79 7.39 -12.66
C PHE A 110 -10.93 6.83 -13.50
N ALA A 111 -10.85 7.04 -14.81
CA ALA A 111 -11.74 6.36 -15.75
C ALA A 111 -11.46 4.84 -15.77
N ALA A 112 -12.44 4.06 -16.18
CA ALA A 112 -12.24 2.62 -16.37
C ALA A 112 -11.13 2.37 -17.41
N ALA A 113 -10.32 1.33 -17.17
CA ALA A 113 -9.23 0.90 -18.05
C ALA A 113 -8.26 2.03 -18.47
N SER A 114 -7.98 2.99 -17.56
CA SER A 114 -7.12 4.14 -17.86
C SER A 114 -5.71 4.03 -17.28
N VAL A 115 -5.51 3.23 -16.23
CA VAL A 115 -4.26 3.09 -15.49
C VAL A 115 -3.44 1.93 -16.06
N SER A 116 -2.16 2.16 -16.34
CA SER A 116 -1.28 1.17 -16.98
C SER A 116 -0.47 0.33 -15.97
N MET A 117 -0.48 0.67 -14.69
CA MET A 117 0.01 -0.15 -13.57
C MET A 117 -0.62 0.33 -12.27
N ILE A 118 -0.88 -0.58 -11.35
CA ILE A 118 -1.37 -0.26 -10.01
C ILE A 118 -0.38 -0.77 -8.96
N THR A 119 -0.11 0.09 -7.97
CA THR A 119 0.63 -0.26 -6.75
C THR A 119 -0.17 0.10 -5.52
N SER A 120 0.02 -0.64 -4.43
CA SER A 120 -0.48 -0.32 -3.10
C SER A 120 0.37 -1.03 -2.04
N ASN A 121 0.75 -0.34 -1.00
CA ASN A 121 1.51 -0.92 0.10
C ASN A 121 0.90 -0.51 1.44
N SER A 122 0.62 -1.48 2.29
CA SER A 122 0.13 -1.28 3.67
C SER A 122 -1.15 -0.42 3.75
N LEU A 123 -2.14 -0.71 2.87
CA LEU A 123 -3.43 -0.05 2.84
C LEU A 123 -4.58 -0.99 3.20
N ILE A 124 -4.54 -2.22 2.67
CA ILE A 124 -5.71 -3.12 2.63
C ILE A 124 -6.19 -3.52 4.02
N HIS A 125 -5.27 -3.62 4.99
CA HIS A 125 -5.64 -3.95 6.38
C HIS A 125 -6.47 -2.86 7.05
N HIS A 126 -6.33 -1.59 6.67
CA HIS A 126 -7.16 -0.48 7.16
C HIS A 126 -8.60 -0.51 6.62
N ILE A 127 -8.85 -1.20 5.50
CA ILE A 127 -10.14 -1.15 4.80
C ILE A 127 -11.12 -2.18 5.40
N PRO A 128 -12.29 -1.76 5.93
CA PRO A 128 -13.26 -2.69 6.49
C PRO A 128 -13.77 -3.72 5.47
N GLU A 129 -14.06 -3.28 4.23
CA GLU A 129 -14.53 -4.11 3.11
C GLU A 129 -13.49 -4.07 1.95
N PRO A 130 -12.44 -4.89 1.97
CA PRO A 130 -11.35 -4.86 1.00
C PRO A 130 -11.77 -5.11 -0.45
N ARG A 131 -12.87 -5.86 -0.65
CA ARG A 131 -13.43 -6.10 -2.00
C ARG A 131 -13.83 -4.82 -2.72
N SER A 132 -14.19 -3.77 -1.98
CA SER A 132 -14.51 -2.46 -2.57
C SER A 132 -13.29 -1.86 -3.28
N VAL A 133 -12.10 -1.97 -2.67
CA VAL A 133 -10.83 -1.52 -3.26
C VAL A 133 -10.43 -2.40 -4.44
N PHE A 134 -10.53 -3.72 -4.31
CA PHE A 134 -10.19 -4.64 -5.39
C PHE A 134 -11.10 -4.47 -6.62
N ARG A 135 -12.40 -4.18 -6.45
CA ARG A 135 -13.30 -3.82 -7.57
C ARG A 135 -12.86 -2.53 -8.27
N GLU A 136 -12.43 -1.52 -7.53
CA GLU A 136 -11.93 -0.27 -8.10
C GLU A 136 -10.59 -0.50 -8.84
N ILE A 137 -9.69 -1.30 -8.27
CA ILE A 137 -8.46 -1.72 -8.96
C ILE A 137 -8.81 -2.41 -10.29
N ALA A 138 -9.73 -3.37 -10.28
CA ALA A 138 -10.17 -4.07 -11.50
C ALA A 138 -10.78 -3.10 -12.53
N ARG A 139 -11.58 -2.12 -12.07
CA ARG A 139 -12.22 -1.12 -12.92
C ARG A 139 -11.23 -0.19 -13.63
N ILE A 140 -10.23 0.33 -12.89
CA ILE A 140 -9.29 1.33 -13.44
C ILE A 140 -8.13 0.71 -14.21
N ALA A 141 -7.76 -0.53 -13.91
CA ALA A 141 -6.67 -1.23 -14.57
C ALA A 141 -6.95 -1.45 -16.06
N ARG A 142 -5.99 -1.16 -16.90
CA ARG A 142 -6.02 -1.62 -18.30
C ARG A 142 -5.99 -3.15 -18.35
N PRO A 143 -6.57 -3.77 -19.37
CA PRO A 143 -6.40 -5.21 -19.56
C PRO A 143 -4.92 -5.61 -19.54
N GLY A 144 -4.56 -6.55 -18.68
CA GLY A 144 -3.18 -7.00 -18.50
C GLY A 144 -2.24 -6.00 -17.80
N ALA A 145 -2.74 -4.90 -17.23
CA ALA A 145 -1.89 -3.97 -16.51
C ALA A 145 -1.18 -4.67 -15.32
N PRO A 146 0.12 -4.45 -15.11
CA PRO A 146 0.80 -4.93 -13.92
C PRO A 146 0.14 -4.43 -12.63
N ILE A 147 0.11 -5.30 -11.64
CA ILE A 147 -0.42 -5.03 -10.29
C ILE A 147 0.61 -5.47 -9.27
N LEU A 148 0.90 -4.63 -8.31
CA LEU A 148 1.72 -4.95 -7.15
C LEU A 148 1.03 -4.43 -5.89
N ILE A 149 0.50 -5.33 -5.07
CA ILE A 149 -0.08 -5.01 -3.77
C ILE A 149 0.71 -5.78 -2.73
N ARG A 150 1.19 -5.09 -1.69
CA ARG A 150 1.81 -5.70 -0.53
C ARG A 150 1.11 -5.22 0.72
N ASP A 151 0.86 -6.14 1.64
CA ASP A 151 0.26 -5.79 2.92
C ASP A 151 0.62 -6.79 4.01
N LEU A 152 0.22 -6.50 5.24
CA LEU A 152 0.42 -7.38 6.38
C LEU A 152 -0.40 -8.67 6.24
N VAL A 153 0.12 -9.77 6.80
CA VAL A 153 -0.60 -11.03 6.93
C VAL A 153 -1.08 -11.21 8.37
N ARG A 154 -2.36 -11.55 8.55
CA ARG A 154 -2.92 -11.84 9.86
C ARG A 154 -2.28 -13.10 10.46
N PRO A 155 -1.73 -13.02 11.69
CA PRO A 155 -1.09 -14.16 12.34
C PRO A 155 -2.05 -15.33 12.58
N GLU A 156 -1.50 -16.55 12.57
CA GLU A 156 -2.27 -17.78 12.81
C GLU A 156 -2.67 -17.97 14.28
N SER A 157 -2.00 -17.28 15.21
CA SER A 157 -2.26 -17.35 16.65
C SER A 157 -1.72 -16.14 17.39
N GLU A 158 -2.21 -15.90 18.61
CA GLU A 158 -1.65 -14.87 19.51
C GLU A 158 -0.16 -15.14 19.83
N ALA A 159 0.26 -16.39 19.88
CA ALA A 159 1.68 -16.73 20.10
C ALA A 159 2.56 -16.27 18.93
N VAL A 160 2.09 -16.41 17.68
CA VAL A 160 2.77 -15.88 16.48
C VAL A 160 2.76 -14.37 16.50
N LEU A 161 1.66 -13.74 16.89
CA LEU A 161 1.58 -12.29 17.02
C LEU A 161 2.66 -11.78 18.00
N GLU A 162 2.75 -12.36 19.19
CA GLU A 162 3.76 -11.95 20.18
C GLU A 162 5.20 -12.18 19.68
N GLN A 163 5.46 -13.24 18.93
CA GLN A 163 6.76 -13.45 18.27
C GLN A 163 7.08 -12.34 17.28
N LEU A 164 6.12 -11.94 16.44
CA LEU A 164 6.30 -10.84 15.48
C LEU A 164 6.56 -9.50 16.18
N LEU A 165 5.82 -9.22 17.28
CA LEU A 165 6.04 -8.03 18.08
C LEU A 165 7.43 -8.03 18.73
N HIS A 166 7.90 -9.17 19.18
CA HIS A 166 9.26 -9.30 19.73
C HIS A 166 10.33 -9.08 18.66
N LEU A 167 10.14 -9.64 17.46
CA LEU A 167 11.13 -9.55 16.37
C LEU A 167 11.19 -8.15 15.76
N HIS A 168 10.03 -7.50 15.57
CA HIS A 168 9.93 -6.30 14.72
C HIS A 168 9.62 -5.01 15.50
N ALA A 169 9.20 -5.12 16.76
CA ALA A 169 8.84 -3.97 17.60
C ALA A 169 9.50 -4.00 18.98
N ALA A 170 10.60 -4.75 19.16
CA ALA A 170 11.29 -4.85 20.45
C ALA A 170 11.85 -3.52 20.94
N GLN A 171 12.28 -2.65 20.04
CA GLN A 171 12.85 -1.33 20.34
C GLN A 171 11.81 -0.20 20.19
N SER A 172 10.58 -0.52 19.81
CA SER A 172 9.51 0.46 19.60
C SER A 172 8.90 0.90 20.94
N SER A 173 8.31 2.10 20.97
CA SER A 173 7.51 2.54 22.12
C SER A 173 6.29 1.62 22.34
N LEU A 174 5.72 1.65 23.54
CA LEU A 174 4.50 0.87 23.85
C LEU A 174 3.36 1.21 22.87
N MET A 175 3.22 2.47 22.47
CA MET A 175 2.22 2.92 21.52
C MET A 175 2.48 2.32 20.14
N GLN A 176 3.69 2.43 19.62
CA GLN A 176 4.07 1.85 18.31
C GLN A 176 3.89 0.33 18.28
N ARG A 177 4.26 -0.36 19.37
CA ARG A 177 4.04 -1.80 19.50
C ARG A 177 2.54 -2.16 19.46
N ARG A 178 1.70 -1.37 20.13
CA ARG A 178 0.25 -1.55 20.10
C ARG A 178 -0.31 -1.33 18.70
N LEU A 179 0.04 -0.23 18.03
CA LEU A 179 -0.39 0.06 16.66
C LEU A 179 0.00 -1.07 15.71
N PHE A 180 1.22 -1.58 15.81
CA PHE A 180 1.64 -2.71 14.99
C PHE A 180 0.85 -4.00 15.27
N ALA A 181 0.52 -4.27 16.55
CA ALA A 181 -0.33 -5.40 16.92
C ALA A 181 -1.75 -5.26 16.36
N ASP A 182 -2.32 -4.05 16.41
CA ASP A 182 -3.65 -3.75 15.89
C ASP A 182 -3.69 -3.91 14.37
N SER A 183 -2.69 -3.41 13.64
CA SER A 183 -2.55 -3.60 12.19
C SER A 183 -2.41 -5.07 11.80
N LEU A 184 -1.64 -5.87 12.55
CA LEU A 184 -1.54 -7.32 12.32
C LEU A 184 -2.89 -8.03 12.54
N ARG A 185 -3.69 -7.61 13.52
CA ARG A 185 -5.03 -8.16 13.74
C ARG A 185 -6.03 -7.72 12.67
N ALA A 186 -5.87 -6.52 12.12
CA ALA A 186 -6.70 -5.99 11.05
C ALA A 186 -6.37 -6.59 9.67
N ALA A 187 -5.18 -7.18 9.51
CA ALA A 187 -4.69 -7.74 8.26
C ALA A 187 -5.55 -8.91 7.74
N LEU A 188 -5.43 -9.18 6.44
CA LEU A 188 -6.04 -10.35 5.80
C LEU A 188 -5.06 -11.53 5.81
N THR A 189 -5.62 -12.73 5.79
CA THR A 189 -4.87 -13.94 5.46
C THR A 189 -4.65 -14.05 3.95
N VAL A 190 -3.64 -14.81 3.52
CA VAL A 190 -3.38 -15.07 2.10
C VAL A 190 -4.59 -15.66 1.38
N ASN A 191 -5.36 -16.53 2.04
CA ASN A 191 -6.55 -17.14 1.44
C ASN A 191 -7.68 -16.12 1.27
N GLU A 192 -7.95 -15.27 2.27
CA GLU A 192 -8.93 -14.18 2.16
C GLU A 192 -8.60 -13.22 1.02
N VAL A 193 -7.31 -12.93 0.81
CA VAL A 193 -6.86 -12.08 -0.32
C VAL A 193 -7.12 -12.78 -1.66
N ARG A 194 -6.78 -14.07 -1.81
CA ARG A 194 -7.05 -14.83 -3.05
C ARG A 194 -8.53 -14.84 -3.39
N GLU A 195 -9.37 -15.22 -2.43
CA GLU A 195 -10.83 -15.26 -2.60
C GLU A 195 -11.37 -13.88 -3.00
N ALA A 196 -10.94 -12.81 -2.32
CA ALA A 196 -11.41 -11.47 -2.62
C ALA A 196 -10.96 -10.96 -4.00
N LEU A 197 -9.74 -11.30 -4.46
CA LEU A 197 -9.27 -10.95 -5.80
C LEU A 197 -10.03 -11.71 -6.89
N ASP A 198 -10.28 -13.01 -6.71
CA ASP A 198 -11.02 -13.84 -7.65
C ASP A 198 -12.46 -13.34 -7.80
N GLU A 199 -13.16 -13.03 -6.70
CA GLU A 199 -14.51 -12.48 -6.70
C GLU A 199 -14.60 -11.09 -7.35
N CYS A 200 -13.49 -10.33 -7.36
CA CYS A 200 -13.43 -8.99 -7.96
C CYS A 200 -12.95 -8.98 -9.41
N GLY A 201 -12.80 -10.13 -10.06
CA GLY A 201 -12.39 -10.22 -11.46
C GLY A 201 -10.89 -9.95 -11.68
N LEU A 202 -10.07 -10.08 -10.66
CA LEU A 202 -8.62 -9.97 -10.71
C LEU A 202 -7.95 -11.36 -10.79
N ALA A 203 -8.60 -12.30 -11.43
CA ALA A 203 -8.03 -13.61 -11.73
C ALA A 203 -6.69 -13.46 -12.45
N GLY A 204 -5.71 -14.28 -12.08
CA GLY A 204 -4.34 -14.21 -12.61
C GLY A 204 -3.41 -13.26 -11.85
N VAL A 205 -3.88 -12.61 -10.77
CA VAL A 205 -3.01 -11.99 -9.77
C VAL A 205 -2.55 -13.08 -8.80
N ALA A 206 -1.25 -13.40 -8.82
CA ALA A 206 -0.67 -14.40 -7.93
C ALA A 206 -0.51 -13.85 -6.51
N VAL A 207 -0.96 -14.59 -5.49
CA VAL A 207 -0.85 -14.19 -4.08
C VAL A 207 0.06 -15.14 -3.34
N ALA A 208 1.08 -14.61 -2.66
CA ALA A 208 2.00 -15.38 -1.84
C ALA A 208 2.36 -14.61 -0.55
N GLN A 209 2.64 -15.36 0.52
CA GLN A 209 3.32 -14.79 1.67
C GLN A 209 4.80 -14.66 1.32
N ILE A 210 5.36 -13.46 1.46
CA ILE A 210 6.73 -13.13 1.04
C ILE A 210 7.69 -12.90 2.21
N THR A 211 7.16 -12.62 3.38
CA THR A 211 7.92 -12.52 4.64
C THR A 211 7.11 -13.15 5.77
N ASP A 212 7.66 -13.14 6.98
CA ASP A 212 6.98 -13.60 8.18
C ASP A 212 5.69 -12.81 8.52
N ARG A 213 5.54 -11.61 7.95
CA ARG A 213 4.41 -10.70 8.24
C ARG A 213 3.79 -10.02 7.02
N HIS A 214 4.25 -10.31 5.79
CA HIS A 214 3.69 -9.68 4.58
C HIS A 214 3.27 -10.71 3.55
N TRP A 215 2.15 -10.43 2.90
CA TRP A 215 1.79 -11.03 1.62
C TRP A 215 2.03 -10.05 0.46
N SER A 216 2.19 -10.58 -0.73
CA SER A 216 2.19 -9.83 -1.98
C SER A 216 1.20 -10.43 -2.95
N ALA A 217 0.49 -9.57 -3.69
CA ALA A 217 -0.36 -9.94 -4.79
C ALA A 217 0.19 -9.28 -6.07
N GLU A 218 0.60 -10.11 -7.04
CA GLU A 218 1.34 -9.64 -8.20
C GLU A 218 0.77 -10.16 -9.52
N ARG A 219 0.73 -9.28 -10.50
CA ARG A 219 0.54 -9.59 -11.92
C ARG A 219 1.57 -8.80 -12.73
N ALA A 220 2.38 -9.49 -13.56
CA ALA A 220 3.36 -8.90 -14.46
C ALA A 220 2.74 -8.45 -15.80
#